data_a34b84641e5765874853153072521537
#
_entry.id   a34b84641e5765874853153072521537
#
_cell.length_a   1.000
_cell.length_b   1.000
_cell.length_c   1.000
_cell.angle_alpha   90.00
_cell.angle_beta   90.00
_cell.angle_gamma   90.00
#
_symmetry.space_group_name_H-M   'P 1'
#
loop_
_entity.id
_entity.type
_entity.pdbx_description
1 polymer ?
#
loop_
_entity_poly.entity_id
_entity_poly.type
_entity_poly.pdbx_seq_one_letter_code
_entity_poly.pdbx_strand_id
1 'polypeptide(L)'
;RNEAAALIEQYFDTYKGIKKYMDDTIQSARENGYVETLLGRRRYLRDINAGNWTVRGFAERNAINAPIQGSAADMIKVAMINIHHQLQKHKLQSKMILQVHDELLFDVYIPEKEEIKSIVVHEMQNALPLHVPIEVSVGFGNNWLEAH
;
A
#
# COMPACT_ATOMS: atom_id res chain seq x y z
N ARG A 1 28.72 5.46 14.45
CA ARG A 1 28.66 4.60 13.25
C ARG A 1 28.64 3.11 13.61
N ASN A 2 29.51 2.66 14.52
CA ASN A 2 29.60 1.22 14.90
C ASN A 2 28.34 0.75 15.65
N GLU A 3 27.76 1.56 16.51
CA GLU A 3 26.52 1.24 17.24
C GLU A 3 25.31 1.11 16.30
N ALA A 4 25.16 2.02 15.33
CA ALA A 4 24.12 1.92 14.32
C ALA A 4 24.26 0.68 13.44
N ALA A 5 25.49 0.29 13.07
CA ALA A 5 25.73 -0.93 12.32
C ALA A 5 25.34 -2.18 13.11
N ALA A 6 25.68 -2.24 14.40
CA ALA A 6 25.31 -3.35 15.28
C ALA A 6 23.78 -3.47 15.46
N LEU A 7 23.07 -2.35 15.59
CA LEU A 7 21.59 -2.34 15.64
C LEU A 7 20.96 -2.86 14.37
N ILE A 8 21.49 -2.47 13.20
CA ILE A 8 20.99 -2.94 11.90
C ILE A 8 21.24 -4.45 11.74
N GLU A 9 22.42 -4.93 12.14
CA GLU A 9 22.76 -6.35 12.11
C GLU A 9 21.81 -7.16 13.00
N GLN A 10 21.61 -6.73 14.24
CA GLN A 10 20.66 -7.36 15.18
C GLN A 10 19.22 -7.38 14.65
N TYR A 11 18.79 -6.29 13.98
CA TYR A 11 17.48 -6.23 13.34
C TYR A 11 17.33 -7.30 12.25
N PHE A 12 18.31 -7.43 11.36
CA PHE A 12 18.25 -8.42 10.28
C PHE A 12 18.47 -9.85 10.77
N ASP A 13 19.20 -10.06 11.86
CA ASP A 13 19.30 -11.37 12.50
C ASP A 13 17.96 -11.81 13.11
N THR A 14 17.20 -10.86 13.64
CA THR A 14 15.84 -11.11 14.15
C THR A 14 14.87 -11.34 13.01
N TYR A 15 14.91 -10.49 11.97
CA TYR A 15 13.96 -10.49 10.85
C TYR A 15 14.61 -10.96 9.55
N LYS A 16 15.12 -12.18 9.54
CA LYS A 16 15.84 -12.77 8.38
C LYS A 16 15.04 -12.77 7.09
N GLY A 17 13.72 -12.89 7.16
CA GLY A 17 12.82 -12.82 6.00
C GLY A 17 12.84 -11.46 5.30
N ILE A 18 12.99 -10.37 6.05
CA ILE A 18 13.11 -9.01 5.47
C ILE A 18 14.41 -8.90 4.68
N LYS A 19 15.54 -9.34 5.28
CA LYS A 19 16.83 -9.32 4.59
C LYS A 19 16.78 -10.13 3.29
N LYS A 20 16.25 -11.35 3.37
CA LYS A 20 16.10 -12.23 2.21
C LYS A 20 15.24 -11.57 1.12
N TYR A 21 14.09 -10.98 1.48
CA TYR A 21 13.23 -10.26 0.55
C TYR A 21 13.99 -9.14 -0.18
N MET A 22 14.78 -8.33 0.56
CA MET A 22 15.55 -7.23 -0.03
C MET A 22 16.58 -7.74 -1.05
N ASP A 23 17.33 -8.77 -0.67
CA ASP A 23 18.39 -9.34 -1.50
C ASP A 23 17.80 -10.03 -2.76
N ASP A 24 16.76 -10.85 -2.61
CA ASP A 24 16.07 -11.52 -3.71
C ASP A 24 15.43 -10.50 -4.68
N THR A 25 14.83 -9.43 -4.14
CA THR A 25 14.20 -8.40 -4.96
C THR A 25 15.23 -7.62 -5.79
N ILE A 26 16.36 -7.26 -5.21
CA ILE A 26 17.45 -6.59 -5.94
C ILE A 26 17.99 -7.51 -7.03
N GLN A 27 18.23 -8.79 -6.72
CA GLN A 27 18.71 -9.72 -7.70
C GLN A 27 17.74 -9.90 -8.87
N SER A 28 16.48 -10.15 -8.58
CA SER A 28 15.43 -10.25 -9.60
C SER A 28 15.33 -8.98 -10.45
N ALA A 29 15.43 -7.79 -9.82
CA ALA A 29 15.42 -6.53 -10.54
C ALA A 29 16.61 -6.38 -11.49
N ARG A 30 17.80 -6.86 -11.11
CA ARG A 30 19.01 -6.84 -11.98
C ARG A 30 18.86 -7.74 -13.18
N GLU A 31 18.21 -8.89 -13.03
CA GLU A 31 18.00 -9.87 -14.08
C GLU A 31 16.90 -9.43 -15.05
N ASN A 32 15.79 -8.90 -14.53
CA ASN A 32 14.60 -8.60 -15.30
C ASN A 32 14.50 -7.13 -15.75
N GLY A 33 15.22 -6.21 -15.08
CA GLY A 33 15.14 -4.76 -15.34
C GLY A 33 13.90 -4.06 -14.75
N TYR A 34 13.08 -4.77 -13.98
CA TYR A 34 11.87 -4.23 -13.34
C TYR A 34 11.54 -4.98 -12.04
N VAL A 35 10.64 -4.40 -11.26
CA VAL A 35 9.94 -5.06 -10.15
C VAL A 35 8.44 -4.95 -10.35
N GLU A 36 7.67 -5.82 -9.68
CA GLU A 36 6.22 -5.90 -9.81
C GLU A 36 5.52 -5.73 -8.45
N THR A 37 4.32 -5.15 -8.49
CA THR A 37 3.39 -5.17 -7.37
C THR A 37 2.71 -6.54 -7.25
N LEU A 38 1.97 -6.78 -6.15
CA LEU A 38 1.17 -8.00 -5.99
C LEU A 38 0.14 -8.22 -7.11
N LEU A 39 -0.30 -7.16 -7.77
CA LEU A 39 -1.20 -7.23 -8.92
C LEU A 39 -0.48 -7.23 -10.28
N GLY A 40 0.84 -7.38 -10.29
CA GLY A 40 1.63 -7.50 -11.52
C GLY A 40 1.92 -6.17 -12.24
N ARG A 41 1.67 -5.02 -11.59
CA ARG A 41 2.03 -3.74 -12.17
C ARG A 41 3.53 -3.53 -12.08
N ARG A 42 4.18 -3.27 -13.22
CA ARG A 42 5.64 -3.17 -13.36
C ARG A 42 6.17 -1.77 -13.14
N ARG A 43 7.32 -1.70 -12.45
CA ARG A 43 8.18 -0.52 -12.39
C ARG A 43 9.53 -0.86 -12.97
N TYR A 44 9.87 -0.26 -14.12
CA TYR A 44 11.17 -0.44 -14.76
C TYR A 44 12.27 0.34 -14.03
N LEU A 45 13.45 -0.29 -13.90
CA LEU A 45 14.60 0.22 -13.14
C LEU A 45 15.83 0.28 -14.06
N ARG A 46 15.89 1.29 -14.92
CA ARG A 46 16.93 1.43 -15.96
C ARG A 46 18.34 1.45 -15.38
N ASP A 47 18.49 1.98 -14.17
CA ASP A 47 19.80 2.20 -13.54
C ASP A 47 20.20 1.09 -12.54
N ILE A 48 19.46 -0.02 -12.50
CA ILE A 48 19.69 -1.10 -11.51
C ILE A 48 21.07 -1.76 -11.67
N ASN A 49 21.65 -1.74 -12.88
CA ASN A 49 22.96 -2.25 -13.22
C ASN A 49 23.99 -1.14 -13.53
N ALA A 50 23.72 0.12 -13.12
CA ALA A 50 24.62 1.23 -13.36
C ALA A 50 26.00 1.00 -12.72
N GLY A 51 27.08 1.38 -13.43
CA GLY A 51 28.45 1.30 -12.90
C GLY A 51 28.69 2.23 -11.71
N ASN A 52 28.04 3.41 -11.70
CA ASN A 52 28.11 4.35 -10.59
C ASN A 52 27.32 3.80 -9.39
N TRP A 53 28.02 3.59 -8.25
CA TRP A 53 27.44 2.99 -7.06
C TRP A 53 26.30 3.82 -6.43
N THR A 54 26.37 5.16 -6.52
CA THR A 54 25.32 6.06 -5.99
C THR A 54 24.04 5.91 -6.77
N VAL A 55 24.14 5.90 -8.11
CA VAL A 55 23.01 5.73 -9.03
C VAL A 55 22.40 4.35 -8.86
N ARG A 56 23.24 3.31 -8.84
CA ARG A 56 22.80 1.94 -8.61
C ARG A 56 22.12 1.77 -7.24
N GLY A 57 22.70 2.31 -6.17
CA GLY A 57 22.13 2.23 -4.82
C GLY A 57 20.78 2.95 -4.70
N PHE A 58 20.54 4.01 -5.47
CA PHE A 58 19.21 4.63 -5.57
C PHE A 58 18.21 3.70 -6.27
N ALA A 59 18.60 3.05 -7.36
CA ALA A 59 17.78 2.08 -8.07
C ALA A 59 17.45 0.85 -7.21
N GLU A 60 18.41 0.35 -6.42
CA GLU A 60 18.22 -0.77 -5.48
C GLU A 60 17.20 -0.43 -4.37
N ARG A 61 17.26 0.77 -3.79
CA ARG A 61 16.23 1.23 -2.83
C ARG A 61 14.86 1.33 -3.47
N ASN A 62 14.78 1.80 -4.70
CA ASN A 62 13.52 1.83 -5.47
C ASN A 62 13.01 0.41 -5.77
N ALA A 63 13.91 -0.55 -6.04
CA ALA A 63 13.54 -1.94 -6.26
C ALA A 63 12.85 -2.53 -5.02
N ILE A 64 13.38 -2.29 -3.83
CA ILE A 64 12.81 -2.78 -2.57
C ILE A 64 11.48 -2.11 -2.25
N ASN A 65 11.38 -0.78 -2.40
CA ASN A 65 10.21 -0.02 -2.00
C ASN A 65 9.03 -0.13 -2.97
N ALA A 66 9.30 -0.21 -4.27
CA ALA A 66 8.24 -0.13 -5.28
C ALA A 66 7.20 -1.26 -5.23
N PRO A 67 7.56 -2.53 -4.98
CA PRO A 67 6.57 -3.59 -4.81
C PRO A 67 5.64 -3.34 -3.62
N ILE A 68 6.17 -2.88 -2.49
CA ILE A 68 5.42 -2.65 -1.25
C ILE A 68 4.49 -1.44 -1.41
N GLN A 69 5.05 -0.27 -1.73
CA GLN A 69 4.27 0.96 -1.90
C GLN A 69 3.30 0.86 -3.08
N GLY A 70 3.74 0.20 -4.16
CA GLY A 70 2.89 -0.03 -5.32
C GLY A 70 1.72 -0.97 -5.00
N SER A 71 1.93 -2.04 -4.23
CA SER A 71 0.85 -2.94 -3.83
C SER A 71 -0.14 -2.26 -2.88
N ALA A 72 0.32 -1.39 -1.97
CA ALA A 72 -0.56 -0.57 -1.14
C ALA A 72 -1.43 0.37 -2.01
N ALA A 73 -0.83 1.03 -3.01
CA ALA A 73 -1.56 1.87 -3.96
C ALA A 73 -2.54 1.08 -4.83
N ASP A 74 -2.23 -0.16 -5.18
CA ASP A 74 -3.14 -1.03 -5.93
C ASP A 74 -4.31 -1.48 -5.03
N MET A 75 -4.03 -1.81 -3.77
CA MET A 75 -5.03 -2.24 -2.79
C MET A 75 -6.09 -1.15 -2.56
N ILE A 76 -5.68 0.11 -2.33
CA ILE A 76 -6.64 1.19 -2.12
C ILE A 76 -7.52 1.40 -3.36
N LYS A 77 -6.98 1.25 -4.58
CA LYS A 77 -7.75 1.37 -5.82
C LYS A 77 -8.76 0.23 -5.99
N VAL A 78 -8.38 -0.99 -5.65
CA VAL A 78 -9.32 -2.12 -5.65
C VAL A 78 -10.44 -1.88 -4.65
N ALA A 79 -10.12 -1.45 -3.43
CA ALA A 79 -11.11 -1.06 -2.44
C ALA A 79 -12.07 0.02 -2.97
N MET A 80 -11.52 1.09 -3.58
CA MET A 80 -12.33 2.17 -4.17
C MET A 80 -13.31 1.68 -5.24
N ILE A 81 -12.86 0.79 -6.13
CA ILE A 81 -13.70 0.21 -7.19
C ILE A 81 -14.82 -0.63 -6.57
N ASN A 82 -14.49 -1.48 -5.62
CA ASN A 82 -15.46 -2.34 -4.95
C ASN A 82 -16.50 -1.52 -4.18
N ILE A 83 -16.04 -0.54 -3.38
CA ILE A 83 -16.93 0.38 -2.66
C ILE A 83 -17.88 1.10 -3.64
N HIS A 84 -17.33 1.64 -4.73
CA HIS A 84 -18.14 2.33 -5.74
C HIS A 84 -19.25 1.42 -6.30
N HIS A 85 -18.92 0.17 -6.62
CA HIS A 85 -19.90 -0.81 -7.08
C HIS A 85 -20.97 -1.11 -6.03
N GLN A 86 -20.60 -1.23 -4.75
CA GLN A 86 -21.55 -1.43 -3.66
C GLN A 86 -22.49 -0.22 -3.47
N LEU A 87 -21.94 1.00 -3.49
CA LEU A 87 -22.77 2.22 -3.41
C LEU A 87 -23.81 2.28 -4.52
N GLN A 88 -23.43 1.92 -5.75
CA GLN A 88 -24.36 1.86 -6.89
C GLN A 88 -25.40 0.75 -6.74
N LYS A 89 -24.97 -0.46 -6.36
CA LYS A 89 -25.83 -1.63 -6.20
C LYS A 89 -26.91 -1.39 -5.15
N HIS A 90 -26.55 -0.78 -4.04
CA HIS A 90 -27.48 -0.45 -2.93
C HIS A 90 -28.20 0.87 -3.16
N LYS A 91 -27.93 1.59 -4.26
CA LYS A 91 -28.52 2.90 -4.62
C LYS A 91 -28.38 3.94 -3.51
N LEU A 92 -27.21 3.95 -2.84
CA LEU A 92 -26.92 4.86 -1.74
C LEU A 92 -26.70 6.29 -2.26
N GLN A 93 -27.11 7.26 -1.47
CA GLN A 93 -26.94 8.70 -1.75
C GLN A 93 -25.54 9.19 -1.34
N SER A 94 -24.92 8.52 -0.39
CA SER A 94 -23.56 8.79 0.08
C SER A 94 -22.54 8.66 -1.05
N LYS A 95 -21.48 9.47 -1.01
CA LYS A 95 -20.50 9.56 -2.09
C LYS A 95 -19.08 9.47 -1.56
N MET A 96 -18.23 8.67 -2.21
CA MET A 96 -16.80 8.76 -2.04
C MET A 96 -16.29 10.00 -2.78
N ILE A 97 -15.63 10.94 -2.08
CA ILE A 97 -15.30 12.27 -2.63
C ILE A 97 -13.79 12.46 -2.82
N LEU A 98 -12.95 11.83 -2.00
CA LEU A 98 -11.52 12.07 -2.05
C LEU A 98 -10.74 10.85 -1.54
N GLN A 99 -9.55 10.64 -2.09
CA GLN A 99 -8.53 9.73 -1.56
C GLN A 99 -7.28 10.53 -1.23
N VAL A 100 -6.79 10.41 0.00
CA VAL A 100 -5.56 11.05 0.47
C VAL A 100 -4.68 9.99 1.11
N HIS A 101 -3.52 9.70 0.50
CA HIS A 101 -2.64 8.61 0.92
C HIS A 101 -3.37 7.26 1.00
N ASP A 102 -3.64 6.77 2.19
CA ASP A 102 -4.33 5.53 2.55
C ASP A 102 -5.73 5.74 3.12
N GLU A 103 -6.20 6.99 3.12
CA GLU A 103 -7.53 7.37 3.59
C GLU A 103 -8.53 7.57 2.43
N LEU A 104 -9.79 7.20 2.67
CA LEU A 104 -10.91 7.49 1.79
C LEU A 104 -11.93 8.38 2.51
N LEU A 105 -12.25 9.52 1.91
CA LEU A 105 -13.25 10.44 2.43
C LEU A 105 -14.60 10.25 1.72
N PHE A 106 -15.65 10.31 2.52
CA PHE A 106 -17.03 10.17 2.06
C PHE A 106 -17.88 11.34 2.53
N ASP A 107 -18.73 11.84 1.64
CA ASP A 107 -19.89 12.63 2.03
C ASP A 107 -21.04 11.66 2.32
N VAL A 108 -21.40 11.55 3.61
CA VAL A 108 -22.29 10.50 4.09
C VAL A 108 -23.69 11.06 4.34
N TYR A 109 -24.69 10.54 3.63
CA TYR A 109 -26.08 10.76 3.98
C TYR A 109 -26.39 10.12 5.33
N ILE A 110 -26.77 10.93 6.32
CA ILE A 110 -26.85 10.53 7.74
C ILE A 110 -27.60 9.21 7.97
N PRO A 111 -28.77 8.95 7.33
CA PRO A 111 -29.48 7.68 7.49
C PRO A 111 -28.71 6.44 7.03
N GLU A 112 -27.71 6.61 6.14
CA GLU A 112 -26.89 5.51 5.58
C GLU A 112 -25.61 5.24 6.38
N LYS A 113 -25.38 5.97 7.46
CA LYS A 113 -24.12 6.00 8.21
C LYS A 113 -23.57 4.60 8.55
N GLU A 114 -24.38 3.75 9.13
CA GLU A 114 -23.96 2.41 9.56
C GLU A 114 -23.75 1.45 8.37
N GLU A 115 -24.58 1.57 7.33
CA GLU A 115 -24.45 0.79 6.10
C GLU A 115 -23.15 1.15 5.36
N ILE A 116 -22.88 2.45 5.17
CA ILE A 116 -21.62 2.94 4.57
C ILE A 116 -20.41 2.45 5.35
N LYS A 117 -20.44 2.59 6.67
CA LYS A 117 -19.35 2.10 7.52
C LYS A 117 -19.08 0.61 7.29
N SER A 118 -20.13 -0.21 7.29
CA SER A 118 -20.01 -1.65 7.08
C SER A 118 -19.42 -1.99 5.70
N ILE A 119 -19.92 -1.35 4.64
CA ILE A 119 -19.45 -1.55 3.26
C ILE A 119 -17.97 -1.15 3.15
N VAL A 120 -17.62 0.06 3.59
CA VAL A 120 -16.25 0.60 3.44
C VAL A 120 -15.24 -0.26 4.19
N VAL A 121 -15.51 -0.62 5.45
CA VAL A 121 -14.62 -1.46 6.24
C VAL A 121 -14.44 -2.82 5.58
N HIS A 122 -15.54 -3.45 5.14
CA HIS A 122 -15.50 -4.76 4.49
C HIS A 122 -14.66 -4.73 3.21
N GLU A 123 -14.91 -3.79 2.31
CA GLU A 123 -14.23 -3.73 1.01
C GLU A 123 -12.75 -3.31 1.14
N MET A 124 -12.42 -2.46 2.11
CA MET A 124 -11.01 -2.11 2.38
C MET A 124 -10.26 -3.30 2.99
N GLN A 125 -10.83 -4.01 3.95
CA GLN A 125 -10.18 -5.17 4.58
C GLN A 125 -9.98 -6.34 3.62
N ASN A 126 -10.86 -6.48 2.63
CA ASN A 126 -10.85 -7.59 1.69
C ASN A 126 -10.36 -7.20 0.27
N ALA A 127 -9.76 -6.01 0.13
CA ALA A 127 -9.31 -5.52 -1.17
C ALA A 127 -8.27 -6.43 -1.84
N LEU A 128 -7.36 -7.03 -1.05
CA LEU A 128 -6.39 -8.03 -1.52
C LEU A 128 -6.33 -9.22 -0.54
N PRO A 129 -6.16 -10.45 -1.04
CA PRO A 129 -5.96 -11.62 -0.18
C PRO A 129 -4.55 -11.61 0.40
N LEU A 130 -4.39 -11.06 1.60
CA LEU A 130 -3.13 -11.04 2.33
C LEU A 130 -3.16 -12.05 3.48
N HIS A 131 -1.97 -12.56 3.87
CA HIS A 131 -1.83 -13.45 5.03
C HIS A 131 -1.85 -12.69 6.37
N VAL A 132 -1.77 -11.37 6.33
CA VAL A 132 -1.91 -10.48 7.50
C VAL A 132 -3.23 -9.73 7.42
N PRO A 133 -3.94 -9.55 8.55
CA PRO A 133 -5.19 -8.79 8.55
C PRO A 133 -4.92 -7.31 8.24
N ILE A 134 -5.83 -6.69 7.51
CA ILE A 134 -5.84 -5.25 7.27
C ILE A 134 -6.79 -4.65 8.32
N GLU A 135 -6.26 -3.76 9.15
CA GLU A 135 -7.05 -3.00 10.10
C GLU A 135 -7.50 -1.68 9.46
N VAL A 136 -8.78 -1.36 9.62
CA VAL A 136 -9.38 -0.14 9.08
C VAL A 136 -10.01 0.64 10.23
N SER A 137 -9.53 1.86 10.45
CA SER A 137 -10.13 2.81 11.38
C SER A 137 -11.17 3.68 10.67
N VAL A 138 -12.25 4.02 11.36
CA VAL A 138 -13.31 4.87 10.81
C VAL A 138 -13.65 5.97 11.78
N GLY A 139 -13.56 7.22 11.33
CA GLY A 139 -14.01 8.41 12.04
C GLY A 139 -15.22 9.05 11.36
N PHE A 140 -16.01 9.80 12.11
CA PHE A 140 -17.13 10.61 11.62
C PHE A 140 -17.09 11.99 12.24
N GLY A 141 -17.34 13.01 11.45
CA GLY A 141 -17.39 14.40 11.88
C GLY A 141 -18.16 15.26 10.89
N ASN A 142 -18.40 16.52 11.22
CA ASN A 142 -19.00 17.49 10.30
C ASN A 142 -18.00 18.03 9.27
N ASN A 143 -16.73 17.73 9.47
CA ASN A 143 -15.64 18.07 8.56
C ASN A 143 -14.51 17.06 8.74
N TRP A 144 -13.51 17.09 7.84
CA TRP A 144 -12.40 16.14 7.85
C TRP A 144 -11.59 16.19 9.16
N LEU A 145 -11.35 17.37 9.73
CA LEU A 145 -10.58 17.54 10.98
C LEU A 145 -11.24 16.83 12.17
N GLU A 146 -12.59 16.82 12.23
CA GLU A 146 -13.34 16.12 13.28
C GLU A 146 -13.40 14.61 13.06
N ALA A 147 -13.30 14.16 11.81
CA ALA A 147 -13.38 12.75 11.44
C ALA A 147 -12.03 12.02 11.51
N HIS A 148 -10.90 12.74 11.58
CA HIS A 148 -9.54 12.20 11.53
C HIS A 148 -8.97 11.80 12.90
#